data_b9a77d00238f692f44fe597facf7d0c2
#
_entry.id   b9a77d00238f692f44fe597facf7d0c2
#
_cell.length_a   1.000
_cell.length_b   1.000
_cell.length_c   1.000
_cell.angle_alpha   90.00
_cell.angle_beta   90.00
_cell.angle_gamma   90.00
#
_symmetry.space_group_name_H-M   'P 1'
#
loop_
_entity.id
_entity.type
_entity.pdbx_description
1 polymer ?
#
loop_
_entity_poly.entity_id
_entity_poly.type
_entity_poly.pdbx_seq_one_letter_code
_entity_poly.pdbx_strand_id
1 'polypeptide(L)'
;EEVFREADIISLHLRVTPETENSINEEVISLMKPTAYLINTSRAKVLDKEAFIEALENKRIGGAALDVYWNEPLDKDDPLLKLDNITLTPHNAGNVVDALPKSPKLLTDTINRFWETKPGDMIVNLNQITF
;
A
#
# COMPACT_ATOMS: atom_id res chain seq x y z
N GLU A 1 6.34 2.42 -15.79
CA GLU A 1 7.61 3.17 -15.74
C GLU A 1 7.39 4.68 -15.96
N GLU A 2 6.59 5.08 -16.95
CA GLU A 2 6.34 6.51 -17.29
C GLU A 2 5.86 7.31 -16.06
N VAL A 3 4.90 6.77 -15.29
CA VAL A 3 4.40 7.41 -14.05
C VAL A 3 5.55 7.72 -13.09
N PHE A 4 6.50 6.79 -12.91
CA PHE A 4 7.64 7.00 -12.00
C PHE A 4 8.60 8.07 -12.48
N ARG A 5 8.74 8.27 -13.80
CA ARG A 5 9.62 9.30 -14.38
C ARG A 5 9.00 10.70 -14.30
N GLU A 6 7.70 10.81 -14.43
CA GLU A 6 7.04 12.10 -14.65
C GLU A 6 6.33 12.65 -13.41
N ALA A 7 5.92 11.80 -12.49
CA ALA A 7 5.15 12.23 -11.33
C ALA A 7 6.03 12.94 -10.29
N ASP A 8 5.46 13.95 -9.64
CA ASP A 8 6.02 14.60 -8.46
C ASP A 8 5.55 13.93 -7.16
N ILE A 9 4.39 13.29 -7.21
CA ILE A 9 3.82 12.50 -6.11
C ILE A 9 3.30 11.18 -6.67
N ILE A 10 3.74 10.07 -6.10
CA ILE A 10 3.31 8.72 -6.46
C ILE A 10 2.60 8.09 -5.27
N SER A 11 1.34 7.68 -5.45
CA SER A 11 0.58 6.96 -4.43
C SER A 11 0.32 5.53 -4.85
N LEU A 12 0.71 4.57 -4.01
CA LEU A 12 0.57 3.15 -4.27
C LEU A 12 -0.78 2.62 -3.75
N HIS A 13 -1.49 1.89 -4.62
CA HIS A 13 -2.80 1.28 -4.34
C HIS A 13 -2.83 -0.19 -4.76
N LEU A 14 -1.72 -0.90 -4.57
CA LEU A 14 -1.56 -2.29 -5.00
C LEU A 14 -1.84 -3.26 -3.85
N ARG A 15 -2.50 -4.38 -4.15
CA ARG A 15 -2.49 -5.55 -3.27
C ARG A 15 -1.20 -6.35 -3.46
N VAL A 16 -0.78 -7.11 -2.46
CA VAL A 16 0.34 -8.04 -2.60
C VAL A 16 -0.11 -9.29 -3.36
N THR A 17 0.59 -9.60 -4.43
CA THR A 17 0.51 -10.84 -5.20
C THR A 17 1.94 -11.28 -5.54
N PRO A 18 2.17 -12.49 -6.05
CA PRO A 18 3.51 -12.88 -6.50
C PRO A 18 4.14 -11.91 -7.51
N GLU A 19 3.31 -11.23 -8.32
CA GLU A 19 3.77 -10.27 -9.34
C GLU A 19 4.03 -8.87 -8.78
N THR A 20 3.39 -8.51 -7.68
CA THR A 20 3.50 -7.16 -7.08
C THR A 20 4.39 -7.11 -5.85
N GLU A 21 4.72 -8.25 -5.25
CA GLU A 21 5.66 -8.31 -4.13
C GLU A 21 7.05 -7.84 -4.59
N ASN A 22 7.61 -6.84 -3.87
CA ASN A 22 8.86 -6.18 -4.21
C ASN A 22 8.93 -5.63 -5.66
N SER A 23 7.77 -5.36 -6.28
CA SER A 23 7.74 -4.82 -7.65
C SER A 23 8.24 -3.39 -7.74
N ILE A 24 8.15 -2.63 -6.65
CA ILE A 24 8.73 -1.29 -6.53
C ILE A 24 10.12 -1.44 -5.91
N ASN A 25 11.04 -1.87 -6.75
CA ASN A 25 12.42 -2.18 -6.43
C ASN A 25 13.35 -0.99 -6.76
N GLU A 26 14.66 -1.20 -6.61
CA GLU A 26 15.67 -0.18 -6.91
C GLU A 26 15.56 0.37 -8.34
N GLU A 27 15.33 -0.50 -9.32
CA GLU A 27 15.20 -0.09 -10.72
C GLU A 27 14.05 0.91 -10.89
N VAL A 28 12.88 0.58 -10.32
CA VAL A 28 11.68 1.43 -10.40
C VAL A 28 11.86 2.72 -9.61
N ILE A 29 12.41 2.65 -8.38
CA ILE A 29 12.65 3.83 -7.55
C ILE A 29 13.66 4.77 -8.20
N SER A 30 14.67 4.24 -8.89
CA SER A 30 15.68 5.04 -9.59
C SER A 30 15.13 5.88 -10.75
N LEU A 31 13.93 5.56 -11.24
CA LEU A 31 13.24 6.36 -12.25
C LEU A 31 12.60 7.63 -11.69
N MET A 32 12.41 7.71 -10.37
CA MET A 32 11.73 8.84 -9.75
C MET A 32 12.59 10.10 -9.78
N LYS A 33 11.91 11.24 -9.86
CA LYS A 33 12.58 12.54 -9.71
C LYS A 33 13.20 12.68 -8.32
N PRO A 34 14.35 13.33 -8.17
CA PRO A 34 14.95 13.60 -6.85
C PRO A 34 14.06 14.41 -5.90
N THR A 35 13.08 15.12 -6.45
CA THR A 35 12.11 15.92 -5.68
C THR A 35 10.79 15.19 -5.45
N ALA A 36 10.60 14.00 -6.02
CA ALA A 36 9.33 13.28 -5.94
C ALA A 36 9.11 12.64 -4.57
N TYR A 37 7.84 12.49 -4.21
CA TYR A 37 7.40 11.82 -2.98
C TYR A 37 6.67 10.53 -3.28
N LEU A 38 6.93 9.48 -2.47
CA LEU A 38 6.25 8.18 -2.56
C LEU A 38 5.33 8.01 -1.36
N ILE A 39 4.05 7.71 -1.61
CA ILE A 39 3.04 7.49 -0.59
C ILE A 39 2.55 6.04 -0.67
N ASN A 40 2.59 5.31 0.45
CA ASN A 40 2.06 3.95 0.51
C ASN A 40 1.11 3.76 1.70
N THR A 41 -0.17 3.71 1.39
CA THR A 41 -1.25 3.35 2.32
C THR A 41 -1.91 2.03 1.96
N SER A 42 -1.27 1.23 1.09
CA SER A 42 -1.80 -0.05 0.62
C SER A 42 -1.18 -1.25 1.35
N ARG A 43 -0.01 -1.69 0.94
CA ARG A 43 0.75 -2.78 1.57
C ARG A 43 2.24 -2.51 1.45
N ALA A 44 3.00 -2.68 2.54
CA ALA A 44 4.45 -2.43 2.54
C ALA A 44 5.20 -3.35 1.58
N LYS A 45 4.83 -4.62 1.53
CA LYS A 45 5.50 -5.65 0.72
C LYS A 45 5.49 -5.43 -0.80
N VAL A 46 4.78 -4.43 -1.32
CA VAL A 46 4.92 -4.04 -2.73
C VAL A 46 6.23 -3.29 -2.97
N LEU A 47 6.82 -2.71 -1.92
CA LEU A 47 8.13 -2.07 -1.93
C LEU A 47 9.21 -3.08 -1.54
N ASP A 48 10.33 -3.06 -2.24
CA ASP A 48 11.57 -3.62 -1.76
C ASP A 48 12.09 -2.75 -0.60
N LYS A 49 12.20 -3.34 0.60
CA LYS A 49 12.50 -2.62 1.85
C LYS A 49 13.87 -1.97 1.79
N GLU A 50 14.87 -2.73 1.39
CA GLU A 50 16.26 -2.31 1.36
C GLU A 50 16.46 -1.18 0.35
N ALA A 51 15.98 -1.37 -0.87
CA ALA A 51 16.07 -0.36 -1.93
C ALA A 51 15.34 0.95 -1.56
N PHE A 52 14.18 0.83 -0.90
CA PHE A 52 13.41 1.98 -0.46
C PHE A 52 14.11 2.78 0.63
N ILE A 53 14.63 2.11 1.66
CA ILE A 53 15.38 2.76 2.75
C ILE A 53 16.63 3.43 2.19
N GLU A 54 17.39 2.72 1.36
CA GLU A 54 18.60 3.28 0.73
C GLU A 54 18.30 4.52 -0.11
N ALA A 55 17.19 4.53 -0.84
CA ALA A 55 16.79 5.68 -1.64
C ALA A 55 16.49 6.92 -0.78
N LEU A 56 15.90 6.72 0.41
CA LEU A 56 15.62 7.79 1.37
C LEU A 56 16.90 8.28 2.07
N GLU A 57 17.73 7.36 2.56
CA GLU A 57 19.00 7.69 3.22
C GLU A 57 19.93 8.51 2.31
N ASN A 58 20.02 8.10 1.05
CA ASN A 58 20.85 8.80 0.04
C ASN A 58 20.12 9.98 -0.62
N LYS A 59 18.92 10.34 -0.17
CA LYS A 59 18.10 11.44 -0.71
C LYS A 59 17.91 11.36 -2.24
N ARG A 60 17.81 10.12 -2.76
CA ARG A 60 17.55 9.86 -4.18
C ARG A 60 16.13 10.27 -4.60
N ILE A 61 15.21 10.34 -3.63
CA ILE A 61 13.87 10.89 -3.76
C ILE A 61 13.62 11.94 -2.68
N GLY A 62 12.67 12.83 -2.88
CA GLY A 62 12.39 13.94 -1.97
C GLY A 62 11.89 13.49 -0.60
N GLY A 63 11.16 12.37 -0.55
CA GLY A 63 10.69 11.81 0.70
C GLY A 63 9.59 10.77 0.49
N ALA A 64 9.03 10.28 1.61
CA ALA A 64 7.95 9.32 1.56
C ALA A 64 6.94 9.49 2.70
N ALA A 65 5.76 8.85 2.54
CA ALA A 65 4.79 8.66 3.61
C ALA A 65 4.31 7.20 3.61
N LEU A 66 4.42 6.53 4.77
CA LEU A 66 3.96 5.16 4.95
C LEU A 66 2.91 5.08 6.05
N ASP A 67 1.82 4.35 5.76
CA ASP A 67 0.83 3.93 6.76
C ASP A 67 0.88 2.41 7.02
N VAL A 68 1.76 1.69 6.31
CA VAL A 68 1.88 0.22 6.34
C VAL A 68 3.35 -0.20 6.44
N TYR A 69 3.61 -1.33 7.10
CA TYR A 69 4.96 -1.79 7.41
C TYR A 69 5.16 -3.26 7.05
N TRP A 70 6.41 -3.69 6.84
CA TRP A 70 6.78 -5.08 6.58
C TRP A 70 6.56 -5.97 7.81
N ASN A 71 6.76 -5.40 9.00
CA ASN A 71 6.37 -6.00 10.28
C ASN A 71 5.48 -5.01 11.04
N GLU A 72 4.34 -5.45 11.53
CA GLU A 72 3.39 -4.64 12.30
C GLU A 72 3.12 -5.31 13.67
N PRO A 73 3.24 -4.55 14.76
CA PRO A 73 3.61 -3.13 14.83
C PRO A 73 5.05 -2.87 14.43
N LEU A 74 5.36 -1.64 13.97
CA LEU A 74 6.73 -1.23 13.62
C LEU A 74 7.65 -1.37 14.83
N ASP A 75 8.83 -1.98 14.63
CA ASP A 75 9.81 -2.13 15.68
C ASP A 75 10.36 -0.76 16.10
N LYS A 76 10.57 -0.57 17.41
CA LYS A 76 11.14 0.67 17.98
C LYS A 76 12.56 1.00 17.47
N ASP A 77 13.27 0.01 16.97
CA ASP A 77 14.63 0.15 16.46
C ASP A 77 14.67 0.11 14.91
N ASP A 78 13.50 0.12 14.24
CA ASP A 78 13.42 0.09 12.78
C ASP A 78 14.13 1.30 12.15
N PRO A 79 14.97 1.09 11.12
CA PRO A 79 15.73 2.16 10.47
C PRO A 79 14.86 3.30 9.93
N LEU A 80 13.60 3.04 9.56
CA LEU A 80 12.66 4.06 9.11
C LEU A 80 12.49 5.20 10.12
N LEU A 81 12.58 4.89 11.44
CA LEU A 81 12.43 5.89 12.51
C LEU A 81 13.61 6.88 12.60
N LYS A 82 14.70 6.62 11.90
CA LYS A 82 15.89 7.47 11.88
C LYS A 82 15.94 8.43 10.70
N LEU A 83 15.05 8.25 9.74
CA LEU A 83 15.00 9.06 8.52
C LEU A 83 14.30 10.40 8.78
N ASP A 84 14.83 11.47 8.21
CA ASP A 84 14.30 12.84 8.33
C ASP A 84 13.33 13.25 7.22
N ASN A 85 13.23 12.43 6.18
CA ASN A 85 12.43 12.67 4.97
C ASN A 85 11.28 11.64 4.81
N ILE A 86 10.80 11.09 5.90
CA ILE A 86 9.66 10.16 5.90
C ILE A 86 8.59 10.57 6.93
N THR A 87 7.34 10.39 6.57
CA THR A 87 6.19 10.50 7.47
C THR A 87 5.62 9.10 7.72
N LEU A 88 5.41 8.74 8.98
CA LEU A 88 4.91 7.43 9.39
C LEU A 88 3.60 7.57 10.15
N THR A 89 2.59 6.76 9.82
CA THR A 89 1.31 6.67 10.54
C THR A 89 1.00 5.21 10.91
N PRO A 90 0.25 4.94 12.00
CA PRO A 90 0.15 3.60 12.59
C PRO A 90 -0.93 2.73 11.93
N HIS A 91 -0.89 2.55 10.61
CA HIS A 91 -1.81 1.75 9.80
C HIS A 91 -3.29 2.11 10.06
N ASN A 92 -3.59 3.39 9.99
CA ASN A 92 -4.93 3.90 10.26
C ASN A 92 -5.54 4.73 9.13
N ALA A 93 -4.93 4.78 7.95
CA ALA A 93 -5.43 5.54 6.80
C ALA A 93 -6.84 5.13 6.37
N GLY A 94 -7.22 3.86 6.60
CA GLY A 94 -8.59 3.37 6.38
C GLY A 94 -9.58 3.69 7.50
N ASN A 95 -9.14 4.25 8.61
CA ASN A 95 -9.94 4.45 9.81
C ASN A 95 -10.66 5.81 9.77
N VAL A 96 -11.54 5.97 8.79
CA VAL A 96 -12.31 7.20 8.58
C VAL A 96 -13.74 7.03 9.08
N VAL A 97 -14.31 8.12 9.59
CA VAL A 97 -15.66 8.13 10.18
C VAL A 97 -16.72 7.58 9.21
N ASP A 98 -16.55 7.84 7.92
CA ASP A 98 -17.49 7.38 6.88
C ASP A 98 -17.35 5.90 6.52
N ALA A 99 -16.20 5.27 6.76
CA ALA A 99 -15.99 3.86 6.42
C ALA A 99 -16.62 2.91 7.45
N LEU A 100 -16.59 3.29 8.73
CA LEU A 100 -17.13 2.47 9.83
C LEU A 100 -18.60 2.07 9.65
N PRO A 101 -19.53 2.98 9.29
CA PRO A 101 -20.93 2.59 9.07
C PRO A 101 -21.17 1.94 7.70
N LYS A 102 -20.32 2.23 6.70
CA LYS A 102 -20.51 1.71 5.33
C LYS A 102 -20.03 0.28 5.16
N SER A 103 -18.96 -0.12 5.85
CA SER A 103 -18.37 -1.46 5.72
C SER A 103 -19.33 -2.59 6.15
N PRO A 104 -20.01 -2.53 7.32
CA PRO A 104 -21.00 -3.54 7.69
C PRO A 104 -22.18 -3.60 6.72
N LYS A 105 -22.65 -2.43 6.26
CA LYS A 105 -23.74 -2.37 5.27
C LYS A 105 -23.33 -3.04 3.96
N LEU A 106 -22.15 -2.72 3.44
CA LEU A 106 -21.63 -3.31 2.19
C LEU A 106 -21.49 -4.84 2.33
N LEU A 107 -21.00 -5.32 3.46
CA LEU A 107 -20.90 -6.75 3.73
C LEU A 107 -22.29 -7.41 3.76
N THR A 108 -23.24 -6.81 4.46
CA THR A 108 -24.63 -7.33 4.52
C THR A 108 -25.27 -7.35 3.14
N ASP A 109 -25.14 -6.29 2.37
CA ASP A 109 -25.67 -6.20 1.01
C ASP A 109 -25.03 -7.26 0.08
N THR A 110 -23.73 -7.53 0.27
CA THR A 110 -23.00 -8.57 -0.48
C THR A 110 -23.49 -9.97 -0.13
N ILE A 111 -23.69 -10.27 1.18
CA ILE A 111 -24.22 -11.56 1.65
C ILE A 111 -25.65 -11.77 1.14
N ASN A 112 -26.52 -10.78 1.27
CA ASN A 112 -27.90 -10.88 0.79
C ASN A 112 -27.93 -11.12 -0.72
N ARG A 113 -27.14 -10.41 -1.49
CA ARG A 113 -27.03 -10.58 -2.94
C ARG A 113 -26.54 -11.97 -3.33
N PHE A 114 -25.60 -12.54 -2.56
CA PHE A 114 -25.11 -13.90 -2.76
C PHE A 114 -26.24 -14.93 -2.58
N TRP A 115 -27.09 -14.77 -1.55
CA TRP A 115 -28.22 -15.68 -1.30
C TRP A 115 -29.36 -15.50 -2.32
N GLU A 116 -29.52 -14.32 -2.88
CA GLU A 116 -30.61 -14.00 -3.83
C GLU A 116 -30.32 -14.42 -5.26
N THR A 117 -29.13 -14.89 -5.63
CA THR A 117 -28.86 -15.49 -6.97
C THR A 117 -27.60 -15.05 -7.69
N LYS A 118 -26.85 -14.06 -7.23
CA LYS A 118 -25.70 -13.58 -8.01
C LYS A 118 -24.48 -13.32 -7.15
N PRO A 119 -23.41 -14.11 -7.33
CA PRO A 119 -22.12 -13.76 -6.77
C PRO A 119 -21.75 -12.35 -7.22
N GLY A 120 -21.57 -11.44 -6.28
CA GLY A 120 -21.17 -10.09 -6.56
C GLY A 120 -19.67 -10.00 -6.85
N ASP A 121 -19.27 -8.96 -7.54
CA ASP A 121 -17.87 -8.64 -7.89
C ASP A 121 -16.95 -8.52 -6.67
N MET A 122 -17.52 -8.45 -5.46
CA MET A 122 -16.80 -8.34 -4.19
C MET A 122 -16.32 -9.68 -3.63
N ILE A 123 -16.69 -10.82 -4.24
CA ILE A 123 -16.27 -12.15 -3.78
C ILE A 123 -15.03 -12.57 -4.58
N VAL A 124 -13.86 -12.37 -3.99
CA VAL A 124 -12.56 -12.60 -4.65
C VAL A 124 -12.20 -14.07 -4.82
N ASN A 125 -12.81 -14.96 -4.06
CA ASN A 125 -12.51 -16.39 -4.05
C ASN A 125 -13.69 -17.28 -4.51
N LEU A 126 -14.60 -16.73 -5.30
CA LEU A 126 -15.80 -17.44 -5.75
C LEU A 126 -15.49 -18.80 -6.40
N ASN A 127 -14.41 -18.88 -7.16
CA ASN A 127 -13.97 -20.10 -7.84
C ASN A 127 -13.40 -21.17 -6.89
N GLN A 128 -13.19 -20.84 -5.61
CA GLN A 128 -12.66 -21.72 -4.57
C GLN A 128 -13.76 -22.20 -3.62
N ILE A 129 -14.97 -21.68 -3.75
CA ILE A 129 -16.10 -22.04 -2.90
C ILE A 129 -16.81 -23.24 -3.54
N THR A 130 -16.80 -24.36 -2.84
CA THR A 130 -17.60 -25.55 -3.20
C THR A 130 -18.94 -25.46 -2.44
N PHE A 131 -20.05 -25.52 -3.16
CA PHE A 131 -21.40 -25.55 -2.60
C PHE A 131 -21.88 -26.97 -2.36
#